data_72c35122f8eb1124a17b5659f382bc67
#
_entry.id   72c35122f8eb1124a17b5659f382bc67
#
_cell.length_a   1.000
_cell.length_b   1.000
_cell.length_c   1.000
_cell.angle_alpha   90.00
_cell.angle_beta   90.00
_cell.angle_gamma   90.00
#
_symmetry.space_group_name_H-M   'P 1'
#
loop_
_entity.id
_entity.type
_entity.pdbx_description
1 polymer ?
#
loop_
_entity_poly.entity_id
_entity_poly.type
_entity_poly.pdbx_seq_one_letter_code
_entity_poly.pdbx_strand_id
1 'polypeptide(L)'
;MKAIGSNLTPILSIAGSDCSGGAGIRADLKTFSAHKLFGMSVIVSVVAENTARVISCFDVSVQSVDEQMLAVFEDIVPKATKIGMLPSKELMACIAKNLRRFKPENVVIDPVMFAKNGYALMPPQNCEFFAQTMLEFADILTPNIPEAEFLCGFEIKDENAMIKAAKALCQKGAKAVLLKGGHRKDNANDIFFDGQEIHLLEGKRIDTKNTHGTGCTLSSAIASNLALGKDKLGAVKAAKEYVFGAILHSLSLGKGCGPTNHFYKL
;
A
#
# COMPACT_ATOMS: atom_id res chain seq x y z
N MET A 1 -34.50 3.03 23.30
CA MET A 1 -33.40 2.04 23.23
C MET A 1 -32.10 2.83 23.28
N LYS A 2 -31.17 2.49 24.18
CA LYS A 2 -29.79 3.06 24.13
C LYS A 2 -29.02 2.38 22.99
N ALA A 3 -28.26 3.16 22.19
CA ALA A 3 -27.39 2.59 21.17
C ALA A 3 -26.35 1.64 21.81
N ILE A 4 -26.21 0.44 21.26
CA ILE A 4 -25.15 -0.49 21.66
C ILE A 4 -23.96 -0.13 20.76
N GLY A 5 -23.09 0.79 21.24
CA GLY A 5 -21.90 1.19 20.50
C GLY A 5 -20.87 0.06 20.50
N SER A 6 -20.52 -0.46 19.33
CA SER A 6 -19.29 -1.22 19.14
C SER A 6 -18.23 -0.25 18.63
N ASN A 7 -17.13 -0.07 19.37
CA ASN A 7 -16.02 0.76 18.93
C ASN A 7 -15.19 -0.04 17.92
N LEU A 8 -15.34 0.28 16.63
CA LEU A 8 -14.42 -0.21 15.59
C LEU A 8 -13.09 0.53 15.69
N THR A 9 -11.99 -0.18 15.50
CA THR A 9 -10.64 0.41 15.47
C THR A 9 -10.48 1.29 14.22
N PRO A 10 -10.13 2.60 14.36
CA PRO A 10 -9.97 3.50 13.25
C PRO A 10 -8.66 3.26 12.51
N ILE A 11 -8.71 3.33 11.18
CA ILE A 11 -7.58 3.18 10.28
C ILE A 11 -7.69 4.17 9.11
N LEU A 12 -6.54 4.70 8.64
CA LEU A 12 -6.50 5.72 7.59
C LEU A 12 -5.82 5.20 6.32
N SER A 13 -6.38 5.52 5.16
CA SER A 13 -5.70 5.43 3.87
C SER A 13 -5.44 6.83 3.31
N ILE A 14 -4.20 7.07 2.83
CA ILE A 14 -3.79 8.27 2.09
C ILE A 14 -3.34 7.81 0.71
N ALA A 15 -4.16 8.02 -0.33
CA ALA A 15 -3.87 7.52 -1.67
C ALA A 15 -4.74 8.18 -2.75
N GLY A 16 -4.52 7.82 -4.01
CA GLY A 16 -5.41 8.12 -5.12
C GLY A 16 -6.68 7.25 -5.10
N SER A 17 -7.74 7.76 -5.73
CA SER A 17 -9.05 7.10 -5.83
C SER A 17 -9.24 6.49 -7.21
N ASP A 18 -9.23 5.17 -7.33
CA ASP A 18 -9.60 4.41 -8.53
C ASP A 18 -11.13 4.32 -8.65
N CYS A 19 -11.72 4.95 -9.68
CA CYS A 19 -13.19 4.97 -9.86
C CYS A 19 -13.76 3.58 -10.19
N SER A 20 -12.95 2.65 -10.72
CA SER A 20 -13.39 1.27 -10.98
C SER A 20 -13.56 0.45 -9.70
N GLY A 21 -12.94 0.89 -8.61
CA GLY A 21 -13.07 0.28 -7.29
C GLY A 21 -12.13 -0.89 -7.02
N GLY A 22 -11.18 -1.15 -7.92
CA GLY A 22 -10.25 -2.28 -7.79
C GLY A 22 -8.97 -1.96 -7.04
N ALA A 23 -8.55 -0.68 -7.00
CA ALA A 23 -7.30 -0.23 -6.39
C ALA A 23 -7.48 1.07 -5.57
N GLY A 24 -6.38 1.65 -5.11
CA GLY A 24 -6.33 2.90 -4.36
C GLY A 24 -7.24 2.90 -3.12
N ILE A 25 -7.73 4.09 -2.76
CA ILE A 25 -8.62 4.29 -1.59
C ILE A 25 -9.76 3.27 -1.55
N ARG A 26 -10.35 2.92 -2.69
CA ARG A 26 -11.51 2.01 -2.73
C ARG A 26 -11.14 0.58 -2.40
N ALA A 27 -10.00 0.08 -2.84
CA ALA A 27 -9.48 -1.21 -2.41
C ALA A 27 -9.08 -1.19 -0.93
N ASP A 28 -8.48 -0.08 -0.48
CA ASP A 28 -8.06 0.10 0.90
C ASP A 28 -9.26 0.05 1.85
N LEU A 29 -10.31 0.85 1.59
CA LEU A 29 -11.52 0.87 2.43
C LEU A 29 -12.27 -0.48 2.43
N LYS A 30 -12.33 -1.18 1.28
CA LYS A 30 -12.89 -2.54 1.21
C LYS A 30 -12.08 -3.52 2.06
N THR A 31 -10.74 -3.43 2.00
CA THR A 31 -9.85 -4.27 2.83
C THR A 31 -10.04 -3.97 4.30
N PHE A 32 -10.11 -2.70 4.70
CA PHE A 32 -10.37 -2.29 6.08
C PHE A 32 -11.72 -2.82 6.57
N SER A 33 -12.77 -2.70 5.75
CA SER A 33 -14.11 -3.22 6.06
C SER A 33 -14.12 -4.74 6.21
N ALA A 34 -13.41 -5.47 5.34
CA ALA A 34 -13.26 -6.92 5.44
C ALA A 34 -12.52 -7.37 6.74
N HIS A 35 -11.67 -6.49 7.29
CA HIS A 35 -11.00 -6.68 8.59
C HIS A 35 -11.80 -6.11 9.77
N LYS A 36 -13.04 -5.64 9.54
CA LYS A 36 -13.95 -5.06 10.56
C LYS A 36 -13.36 -3.82 11.25
N LEU A 37 -12.70 -2.96 10.47
CA LEU A 37 -12.13 -1.70 10.92
C LEU A 37 -12.96 -0.51 10.42
N PHE A 38 -12.87 0.64 11.13
CA PHE A 38 -13.43 1.90 10.69
C PHE A 38 -12.46 2.60 9.75
N GLY A 39 -12.67 2.43 8.44
CA GLY A 39 -11.80 2.98 7.39
C GLY A 39 -12.09 4.46 7.12
N MET A 40 -11.07 5.30 7.25
CA MET A 40 -11.04 6.71 6.86
C MET A 40 -10.13 6.91 5.66
N SER A 41 -10.27 8.03 4.95
CA SER A 41 -9.42 8.30 3.78
C SER A 41 -9.07 9.78 3.61
N VAL A 42 -7.83 10.02 3.14
CA VAL A 42 -7.34 11.28 2.57
C VAL A 42 -7.09 11.03 1.09
N ILE A 43 -7.85 11.69 0.22
CA ILE A 43 -7.74 11.54 -1.23
C ILE A 43 -6.70 12.52 -1.76
N VAL A 44 -5.65 12.02 -2.39
CA VAL A 44 -4.57 12.82 -2.99
C VAL A 44 -4.72 13.03 -4.48
N SER A 45 -5.47 12.15 -5.15
CA SER A 45 -5.71 12.21 -6.59
C SER A 45 -7.00 11.47 -6.96
N VAL A 46 -7.73 11.98 -7.94
CA VAL A 46 -8.89 11.31 -8.54
C VAL A 46 -8.47 10.70 -9.86
N VAL A 47 -8.47 9.36 -9.93
CA VAL A 47 -8.04 8.61 -11.11
C VAL A 47 -9.26 8.11 -11.85
N ALA A 48 -9.43 8.57 -13.09
CA ALA A 48 -10.41 8.04 -14.03
C ALA A 48 -9.80 6.84 -14.76
N GLU A 49 -10.07 5.64 -14.26
CA GLU A 49 -9.56 4.39 -14.82
C GLU A 49 -10.61 3.29 -14.85
N ASN A 50 -10.36 2.30 -15.68
CA ASN A 50 -11.09 1.04 -15.72
C ASN A 50 -10.11 -0.13 -15.75
N THR A 51 -10.62 -1.35 -15.79
CA THR A 51 -9.79 -2.56 -15.75
C THR A 51 -8.76 -2.68 -16.89
N ALA A 52 -8.90 -1.90 -17.96
CA ALA A 52 -8.05 -1.94 -19.15
C ALA A 52 -7.05 -0.78 -19.23
N ARG A 53 -7.41 0.42 -18.75
CA ARG A 53 -6.55 1.62 -18.89
C ARG A 53 -6.86 2.72 -17.89
N VAL A 54 -5.85 3.54 -17.59
CA VAL A 54 -6.01 4.88 -17.02
C VAL A 54 -6.36 5.86 -18.14
N ILE A 55 -7.40 6.68 -17.94
CA ILE A 55 -7.87 7.71 -18.86
C ILE A 55 -7.23 9.05 -18.50
N SER A 56 -7.35 9.43 -17.22
CA SER A 56 -6.79 10.67 -16.67
C SER A 56 -6.60 10.58 -15.17
N CYS A 57 -5.75 11.46 -14.65
CA CYS A 57 -5.45 11.59 -13.24
C CYS A 57 -5.50 13.08 -12.87
N PHE A 58 -6.25 13.43 -11.85
CA PHE A 58 -6.36 14.79 -11.33
C PHE A 58 -5.91 14.81 -9.87
N ASP A 59 -4.85 15.54 -9.61
CA ASP A 59 -4.35 15.72 -8.24
C ASP A 59 -5.26 16.66 -7.46
N VAL A 60 -5.54 16.30 -6.22
CA VAL A 60 -6.22 17.18 -5.27
C VAL A 60 -5.23 18.26 -4.82
N SER A 61 -5.72 19.48 -4.60
CA SER A 61 -4.84 20.58 -4.20
C SER A 61 -4.12 20.27 -2.87
N VAL A 62 -2.89 20.74 -2.75
CA VAL A 62 -2.07 20.58 -1.53
C VAL A 62 -2.82 21.09 -0.29
N GLN A 63 -3.52 22.22 -0.42
CA GLN A 63 -4.35 22.76 0.65
C GLN A 63 -5.45 21.78 1.07
N SER A 64 -6.17 21.20 0.12
CA SER A 64 -7.24 20.25 0.46
C SER A 64 -6.71 18.96 1.11
N VAL A 65 -5.52 18.49 0.72
CA VAL A 65 -4.88 17.34 1.37
C VAL A 65 -4.45 17.69 2.80
N ASP A 66 -3.87 18.89 3.03
CA ASP A 66 -3.52 19.39 4.37
C ASP A 66 -4.75 19.46 5.29
N GLU A 67 -5.85 20.01 4.77
CA GLU A 67 -7.13 20.13 5.50
C GLU A 67 -7.79 18.77 5.79
N GLN A 68 -7.77 17.81 4.84
CA GLN A 68 -8.26 16.45 5.07
C GLN A 68 -7.45 15.75 6.18
N MET A 69 -6.11 15.86 6.16
CA MET A 69 -5.27 15.29 7.20
C MET A 69 -5.54 15.94 8.55
N LEU A 70 -5.65 17.27 8.60
CA LEU A 70 -5.98 18.01 9.81
C LEU A 70 -7.30 17.51 10.40
N ALA A 71 -8.36 17.45 9.60
CA ALA A 71 -9.69 17.04 10.03
C ALA A 71 -9.72 15.62 10.63
N VAL A 72 -8.96 14.69 10.04
CA VAL A 72 -8.87 13.32 10.58
C VAL A 72 -8.09 13.28 11.89
N PHE A 73 -6.89 13.85 11.91
CA PHE A 73 -6.00 13.70 13.07
C PHE A 73 -6.42 14.54 14.29
N GLU A 74 -7.23 15.59 14.10
CA GLU A 74 -7.76 16.38 15.23
C GLU A 74 -8.94 15.72 15.96
N ASP A 75 -9.61 14.74 15.32
CA ASP A 75 -10.82 14.13 15.87
C ASP A 75 -10.67 12.61 16.05
N ILE A 76 -10.40 11.87 14.96
CA ILE A 76 -10.34 10.40 15.01
C ILE A 76 -8.91 9.93 14.68
N VAL A 77 -8.07 9.78 15.71
CA VAL A 77 -6.68 9.36 15.54
C VAL A 77 -6.61 7.90 15.07
N PRO A 78 -6.06 7.61 13.87
CA PRO A 78 -5.98 6.25 13.34
C PRO A 78 -4.94 5.40 14.11
N LYS A 79 -5.22 4.11 14.30
CA LYS A 79 -4.30 3.12 14.89
C LYS A 79 -3.28 2.57 13.90
N ALA A 80 -3.51 2.76 12.61
CA ALA A 80 -2.55 2.54 11.55
C ALA A 80 -2.87 3.45 10.36
N THR A 81 -1.87 3.76 9.56
CA THR A 81 -2.00 4.58 8.35
C THR A 81 -1.38 3.85 7.17
N LYS A 82 -2.15 3.60 6.11
CA LYS A 82 -1.62 3.13 4.83
C LYS A 82 -1.44 4.31 3.90
N ILE A 83 -0.26 4.42 3.30
CA ILE A 83 0.05 5.40 2.26
C ILE A 83 0.28 4.66 0.95
N GLY A 84 -0.42 5.09 -0.12
CA GLY A 84 -0.28 4.53 -1.46
C GLY A 84 0.30 5.52 -2.45
N MET A 85 -0.34 5.64 -3.63
CA MET A 85 0.06 6.55 -4.70
C MET A 85 0.21 8.00 -4.22
N LEU A 86 1.40 8.59 -4.49
CA LEU A 86 1.73 10.00 -4.25
C LEU A 86 2.30 10.60 -5.55
N PRO A 87 1.53 11.37 -6.32
CA PRO A 87 1.91 11.73 -7.68
C PRO A 87 2.93 12.87 -7.77
N SER A 88 2.95 13.81 -6.83
CA SER A 88 3.78 15.03 -6.90
C SER A 88 4.65 15.26 -5.67
N LYS A 89 5.75 16.00 -5.85
CA LYS A 89 6.66 16.39 -4.76
C LYS A 89 5.99 17.27 -3.73
N GLU A 90 5.09 18.14 -4.17
CA GLU A 90 4.34 19.06 -3.34
C GLU A 90 3.40 18.31 -2.40
N LEU A 91 2.70 17.28 -2.90
CA LEU A 91 1.85 16.41 -2.09
C LEU A 91 2.68 15.56 -1.13
N MET A 92 3.82 15.00 -1.57
CA MET A 92 4.74 14.27 -0.68
C MET A 92 5.23 15.17 0.46
N ALA A 93 5.65 16.40 0.16
CA ALA A 93 6.12 17.37 1.16
C ALA A 93 5.01 17.74 2.15
N CYS A 94 3.79 17.95 1.68
CA CYS A 94 2.63 18.22 2.51
C CYS A 94 2.34 17.06 3.47
N ILE A 95 2.28 15.84 2.94
CA ILE A 95 2.04 14.63 3.74
C ILE A 95 3.15 14.42 4.75
N ALA A 96 4.43 14.55 4.36
CA ALA A 96 5.57 14.43 5.26
C ALA A 96 5.53 15.47 6.40
N LYS A 97 5.15 16.72 6.11
CA LYS A 97 4.92 17.78 7.12
C LYS A 97 3.89 17.32 8.15
N ASN A 98 2.76 16.76 7.69
CA ASN A 98 1.69 16.30 8.57
C ASN A 98 2.07 15.03 9.36
N LEU A 99 2.80 14.09 8.74
CA LEU A 99 3.33 12.91 9.44
C LEU A 99 4.30 13.30 10.57
N ARG A 100 5.16 14.31 10.36
CA ARG A 100 6.03 14.86 11.43
C ARG A 100 5.23 15.54 12.54
N ARG A 101 4.14 16.24 12.19
CA ARG A 101 3.26 16.93 13.14
C ARG A 101 2.48 15.96 14.00
N PHE A 102 1.80 15.00 13.39
CA PHE A 102 0.85 14.11 14.07
C PHE A 102 1.47 12.80 14.57
N LYS A 103 2.62 12.40 14.01
CA LYS A 103 3.40 11.19 14.39
C LYS A 103 2.53 9.94 14.49
N PRO A 104 1.78 9.58 13.42
CA PRO A 104 0.95 8.39 13.45
C PRO A 104 1.77 7.13 13.68
N GLU A 105 1.16 6.18 14.37
CA GLU A 105 1.71 4.84 14.56
C GLU A 105 1.40 3.92 13.37
N ASN A 106 2.21 2.86 13.19
CA ASN A 106 1.92 1.79 12.23
C ASN A 106 1.72 2.28 10.79
N VAL A 107 2.69 3.05 10.28
CA VAL A 107 2.64 3.58 8.91
C VAL A 107 3.13 2.54 7.91
N VAL A 108 2.25 2.10 7.02
CA VAL A 108 2.57 1.19 5.91
C VAL A 108 2.60 1.98 4.61
N ILE A 109 3.74 2.00 3.92
CA ILE A 109 3.91 2.73 2.67
C ILE A 109 4.07 1.76 1.50
N ASP A 110 3.16 1.84 0.53
CA ASP A 110 3.25 1.15 -0.76
C ASP A 110 3.74 2.17 -1.81
N PRO A 111 4.99 2.07 -2.30
CA PRO A 111 5.59 3.08 -3.16
C PRO A 111 5.12 2.93 -4.62
N VAL A 112 3.83 3.14 -4.85
CA VAL A 112 3.16 2.91 -6.13
C VAL A 112 3.72 3.85 -7.20
N MET A 113 4.50 3.31 -8.14
CA MET A 113 5.09 4.06 -9.26
C MET A 113 4.31 3.89 -10.55
N PHE A 114 3.75 2.70 -10.78
CA PHE A 114 3.05 2.37 -12.02
C PHE A 114 1.71 1.70 -11.75
N ALA A 115 0.72 2.04 -12.56
CA ALA A 115 -0.53 1.29 -12.62
C ALA A 115 -0.29 -0.09 -13.26
N LYS A 116 -1.21 -1.02 -13.10
CA LYS A 116 -1.10 -2.40 -13.62
C LYS A 116 -0.89 -2.45 -15.14
N ASN A 117 -1.37 -1.47 -15.86
CA ASN A 117 -1.22 -1.33 -17.32
C ASN A 117 0.04 -0.57 -17.75
N GLY A 118 0.96 -0.27 -16.83
CA GLY A 118 2.22 0.44 -17.11
C GLY A 118 2.12 1.97 -17.12
N TYR A 119 0.94 2.55 -16.86
CA TYR A 119 0.81 4.00 -16.73
C TYR A 119 1.59 4.52 -15.52
N ALA A 120 2.46 5.54 -15.74
CA ALA A 120 3.26 6.13 -14.67
C ALA A 120 2.35 6.96 -13.73
N LEU A 121 2.18 6.50 -12.51
CA LEU A 121 1.44 7.17 -11.44
C LEU A 121 2.34 8.09 -10.60
N MET A 122 3.63 7.77 -10.54
CA MET A 122 4.68 8.62 -9.99
C MET A 122 5.72 8.85 -11.09
N PRO A 123 5.95 10.09 -11.53
CA PRO A 123 7.00 10.39 -12.50
C PRO A 123 8.38 9.94 -11.99
N PRO A 124 9.24 9.32 -12.81
CA PRO A 124 10.55 8.80 -12.39
C PRO A 124 11.43 9.83 -11.68
N GLN A 125 11.37 11.12 -12.09
CA GLN A 125 12.09 12.22 -11.44
C GLN A 125 11.63 12.50 -10.00
N ASN A 126 10.53 11.94 -9.55
CA ASN A 126 10.02 12.08 -8.19
C ASN A 126 10.47 10.94 -7.26
N CYS A 127 11.03 9.84 -7.81
CA CYS A 127 11.41 8.67 -7.00
C CYS A 127 12.50 8.98 -5.97
N GLU A 128 13.51 9.80 -6.36
CA GLU A 128 14.54 10.23 -5.42
C GLU A 128 13.96 11.10 -4.30
N PHE A 129 13.10 12.05 -4.64
CA PHE A 129 12.42 12.90 -3.66
C PHE A 129 11.54 12.06 -2.72
N PHE A 130 10.82 11.07 -3.26
CA PHE A 130 10.06 10.12 -2.45
C PHE A 130 10.97 9.38 -1.47
N ALA A 131 12.10 8.84 -1.93
CA ALA A 131 13.05 8.14 -1.07
C ALA A 131 13.60 9.03 0.05
N GLN A 132 13.96 10.27 -0.25
CA GLN A 132 14.49 11.22 0.72
C GLN A 132 13.44 11.75 1.72
N THR A 133 12.15 11.75 1.32
CA THR A 133 11.10 12.45 2.08
C THR A 133 10.18 11.50 2.81
N MET A 134 9.90 10.30 2.25
CA MET A 134 8.84 9.43 2.74
C MET A 134 9.34 8.18 3.48
N LEU A 135 10.55 7.67 3.17
CA LEU A 135 11.01 6.40 3.74
C LEU A 135 11.16 6.44 5.25
N GLU A 136 11.53 7.57 5.84
CA GLU A 136 11.69 7.74 7.29
C GLU A 136 10.42 7.46 8.10
N PHE A 137 9.25 7.58 7.46
CA PHE A 137 7.95 7.33 8.11
C PHE A 137 7.50 5.88 8.00
N ALA A 138 8.11 5.08 7.12
CA ALA A 138 7.66 3.72 6.86
C ALA A 138 8.01 2.78 8.03
N ASP A 139 7.00 2.39 8.82
CA ASP A 139 7.14 1.25 9.73
C ASP A 139 7.26 -0.05 8.96
N ILE A 140 6.56 -0.15 7.80
CA ILE A 140 6.76 -1.17 6.78
C ILE A 140 6.63 -0.54 5.39
N LEU A 141 7.68 -0.68 4.57
CA LEU A 141 7.67 -0.34 3.15
C LEU A 141 7.38 -1.60 2.32
N THR A 142 6.51 -1.51 1.29
CA THR A 142 6.09 -2.69 0.52
C THR A 142 6.38 -2.59 -0.98
N PRO A 143 7.64 -2.42 -1.45
CA PRO A 143 7.96 -2.30 -2.85
C PRO A 143 7.84 -3.65 -3.59
N ASN A 144 7.46 -3.62 -4.86
CA ASN A 144 7.74 -4.70 -5.78
C ASN A 144 9.18 -4.58 -6.32
N ILE A 145 9.64 -5.56 -7.12
CA ILE A 145 11.02 -5.57 -7.65
C ILE A 145 11.33 -4.31 -8.47
N PRO A 146 10.53 -3.90 -9.49
CA PRO A 146 10.79 -2.66 -10.22
C PRO A 146 10.84 -1.41 -9.34
N GLU A 147 9.94 -1.27 -8.37
CA GLU A 147 9.92 -0.16 -7.42
C GLU A 147 11.17 -0.15 -6.54
N ALA A 148 11.61 -1.32 -6.06
CA ALA A 148 12.84 -1.46 -5.28
C ALA A 148 14.09 -1.13 -6.10
N GLU A 149 14.15 -1.53 -7.38
CA GLU A 149 15.24 -1.18 -8.30
C GLU A 149 15.35 0.34 -8.48
N PHE A 150 14.22 1.04 -8.70
CA PHE A 150 14.19 2.50 -8.77
C PHE A 150 14.69 3.16 -7.47
N LEU A 151 14.24 2.68 -6.33
CA LEU A 151 14.59 3.25 -5.03
C LEU A 151 16.05 2.94 -4.62
N CYS A 152 16.58 1.79 -5.03
CA CYS A 152 17.93 1.34 -4.69
C CYS A 152 18.97 1.79 -5.71
N GLY A 153 18.59 1.94 -6.99
CA GLY A 153 19.51 2.29 -8.10
C GLY A 153 20.35 1.11 -8.62
N PHE A 154 19.91 -0.13 -8.39
CA PHE A 154 20.55 -1.34 -8.92
C PHE A 154 19.53 -2.42 -9.26
N GLU A 155 19.90 -3.31 -10.19
CA GLU A 155 19.07 -4.40 -10.69
C GLU A 155 18.92 -5.54 -9.68
N ILE A 156 17.72 -6.14 -9.60
CA ILE A 156 17.36 -7.21 -8.64
C ILE A 156 17.02 -8.48 -9.44
N LYS A 157 18.01 -9.36 -9.64
CA LYS A 157 17.87 -10.59 -10.45
C LYS A 157 17.48 -11.83 -9.66
N ASP A 158 17.85 -11.89 -8.40
CA ASP A 158 17.72 -13.07 -7.55
C ASP A 158 17.35 -12.71 -6.11
N GLU A 159 17.20 -13.72 -5.28
CA GLU A 159 16.83 -13.59 -3.87
C GLU A 159 17.88 -12.85 -3.05
N ASN A 160 19.17 -13.08 -3.32
CA ASN A 160 20.25 -12.37 -2.66
C ASN A 160 20.21 -10.86 -2.97
N ALA A 161 19.92 -10.50 -4.22
CA ALA A 161 19.73 -9.12 -4.60
C ALA A 161 18.48 -8.50 -3.95
N MET A 162 17.38 -9.27 -3.79
CA MET A 162 16.20 -8.84 -3.01
C MET A 162 16.56 -8.56 -1.55
N ILE A 163 17.32 -9.43 -0.90
CA ILE A 163 17.79 -9.24 0.48
C ILE A 163 18.66 -7.98 0.58
N LYS A 164 19.59 -7.80 -0.36
CA LYS A 164 20.45 -6.60 -0.43
C LYS A 164 19.60 -5.33 -0.57
N ALA A 165 18.58 -5.35 -1.44
CA ALA A 165 17.68 -4.22 -1.64
C ALA A 165 16.85 -3.90 -0.40
N ALA A 166 16.29 -4.91 0.27
CA ALA A 166 15.53 -4.71 1.51
C ALA A 166 16.38 -4.04 2.60
N LYS A 167 17.62 -4.51 2.79
CA LYS A 167 18.58 -3.88 3.71
C LYS A 167 18.94 -2.44 3.32
N ALA A 168 19.18 -2.19 2.03
CA ALA A 168 19.50 -0.85 1.53
C ALA A 168 18.34 0.14 1.74
N LEU A 169 17.09 -0.29 1.58
CA LEU A 169 15.92 0.53 1.83
C LEU A 169 15.74 0.85 3.32
N CYS A 170 16.07 -0.07 4.21
CA CYS A 170 16.12 0.22 5.65
C CYS A 170 17.23 1.22 5.99
N GLN A 171 18.41 1.12 5.37
CA GLN A 171 19.49 2.12 5.55
C GLN A 171 19.09 3.51 5.04
N LYS A 172 18.16 3.60 4.08
CA LYS A 172 17.60 4.86 3.58
C LYS A 172 16.45 5.41 4.45
N GLY A 173 16.05 4.72 5.52
CA GLY A 173 15.10 5.24 6.52
C GLY A 173 13.92 4.34 6.86
N ALA A 174 13.54 3.37 6.04
CA ALA A 174 12.43 2.46 6.36
C ALA A 174 12.78 1.58 7.56
N LYS A 175 11.83 1.36 8.49
CA LYS A 175 12.07 0.52 9.67
C LYS A 175 11.99 -0.98 9.37
N ALA A 176 11.18 -1.36 8.38
CA ALA A 176 11.09 -2.71 7.84
C ALA A 176 10.69 -2.66 6.36
N VAL A 177 11.03 -3.71 5.59
CA VAL A 177 10.74 -3.79 4.16
C VAL A 177 10.18 -5.15 3.81
N LEU A 178 9.00 -5.16 3.16
CA LEU A 178 8.45 -6.32 2.46
C LEU A 178 8.68 -6.17 0.97
N LEU A 179 9.75 -6.76 0.43
CA LEU A 179 10.03 -6.76 -0.99
C LEU A 179 9.26 -7.90 -1.68
N LYS A 180 8.30 -7.52 -2.55
CA LYS A 180 7.35 -8.42 -3.20
C LYS A 180 7.99 -9.14 -4.39
N GLY A 181 8.08 -10.47 -4.36
CA GLY A 181 8.69 -11.30 -5.42
C GLY A 181 7.74 -11.71 -6.56
N GLY A 182 6.49 -11.27 -6.55
CA GLY A 182 5.48 -11.67 -7.53
C GLY A 182 5.81 -11.39 -9.01
N HIS A 183 6.82 -10.56 -9.31
CA HIS A 183 7.33 -10.30 -10.65
C HIS A 183 8.39 -11.31 -11.13
N ARG A 184 8.92 -12.17 -10.25
CA ARG A 184 9.88 -13.21 -10.64
C ARG A 184 9.20 -14.30 -11.48
N LYS A 185 9.96 -15.00 -12.32
CA LYS A 185 9.43 -16.09 -13.17
C LYS A 185 9.44 -17.45 -12.47
N ASP A 186 10.40 -17.67 -11.57
CA ASP A 186 10.69 -18.93 -10.88
C ASP A 186 9.73 -19.20 -9.71
N ASN A 187 9.44 -18.18 -8.91
CA ASN A 187 8.56 -18.27 -7.75
C ASN A 187 7.90 -16.92 -7.43
N ALA A 188 7.05 -16.87 -6.42
CA ALA A 188 6.41 -15.65 -5.92
C ALA A 188 6.79 -15.37 -4.46
N ASN A 189 8.00 -15.79 -4.06
CA ASN A 189 8.49 -15.59 -2.70
C ASN A 189 8.77 -14.12 -2.44
N ASP A 190 8.38 -13.65 -1.27
CA ASP A 190 8.68 -12.30 -0.81
C ASP A 190 9.79 -12.34 0.24
N ILE A 191 10.58 -11.28 0.32
CA ILE A 191 11.57 -11.08 1.38
C ILE A 191 11.02 -10.04 2.34
N PHE A 192 10.88 -10.41 3.60
CA PHE A 192 10.59 -9.47 4.67
C PHE A 192 11.82 -9.28 5.54
N PHE A 193 12.33 -8.05 5.59
CA PHE A 193 13.40 -7.63 6.51
C PHE A 193 12.78 -6.71 7.55
N ASP A 194 12.80 -7.13 8.81
CA ASP A 194 12.16 -6.41 9.92
C ASP A 194 13.03 -5.30 10.54
N GLY A 195 14.24 -5.11 9.97
CA GLY A 195 15.28 -4.23 10.47
C GLY A 195 16.41 -4.99 11.16
N GLN A 196 16.21 -6.26 11.51
CA GLN A 196 17.18 -7.14 12.19
C GLN A 196 17.32 -8.47 11.44
N GLU A 197 16.24 -9.18 11.22
CA GLU A 197 16.21 -10.52 10.63
C GLU A 197 15.55 -10.54 9.24
N ILE A 198 16.00 -11.48 8.42
CA ILE A 198 15.42 -11.76 7.11
C ILE A 198 14.46 -12.94 7.23
N HIS A 199 13.25 -12.75 6.73
CA HIS A 199 12.24 -13.80 6.64
C HIS A 199 11.88 -14.04 5.18
N LEU A 200 12.10 -15.28 4.70
CA LEU A 200 11.61 -15.73 3.40
C LEU A 200 10.13 -16.13 3.56
N LEU A 201 9.27 -15.49 2.81
CA LEU A 201 7.84 -15.76 2.79
C LEU A 201 7.45 -16.43 1.47
N GLU A 202 7.29 -17.75 1.50
CA GLU A 202 6.90 -18.51 0.32
C GLU A 202 5.58 -18.01 -0.29
N GLY A 203 5.52 -17.96 -1.62
CA GLY A 203 4.38 -17.53 -2.39
C GLY A 203 3.99 -18.56 -3.45
N LYS A 204 2.71 -18.95 -3.46
CA LYS A 204 2.14 -19.75 -4.54
C LYS A 204 1.58 -18.83 -5.62
N ARG A 205 1.86 -19.15 -6.89
CA ARG A 205 1.23 -18.47 -8.02
C ARG A 205 -0.18 -19.00 -8.24
N ILE A 206 -1.08 -18.06 -8.54
CA ILE A 206 -2.43 -18.35 -9.01
C ILE A 206 -2.47 -17.94 -10.49
N ASP A 207 -2.87 -18.84 -11.36
CA ASP A 207 -3.04 -18.55 -12.78
C ASP A 207 -4.34 -17.77 -12.99
N THR A 208 -4.22 -16.44 -12.97
CA THR A 208 -5.33 -15.52 -13.20
C THR A 208 -4.82 -14.18 -13.73
N LYS A 209 -5.61 -13.57 -14.62
CA LYS A 209 -5.40 -12.17 -15.04
C LYS A 209 -5.96 -11.16 -14.06
N ASN A 210 -6.82 -11.58 -13.14
CA ASN A 210 -7.59 -10.71 -12.25
C ASN A 210 -6.78 -10.34 -11.00
N THR A 211 -5.79 -9.48 -11.16
CA THR A 211 -4.84 -9.08 -10.11
C THR A 211 -4.81 -7.57 -9.87
N HIS A 212 -5.83 -6.82 -10.40
CA HIS A 212 -5.92 -5.38 -10.17
C HIS A 212 -6.11 -5.08 -8.68
N GLY A 213 -5.29 -4.16 -8.15
CA GLY A 213 -5.32 -3.75 -6.76
C GLY A 213 -4.65 -4.71 -5.76
N THR A 214 -3.97 -5.77 -6.19
CA THR A 214 -3.28 -6.71 -5.28
C THR A 214 -2.29 -6.02 -4.35
N GLY A 215 -1.49 -5.04 -4.84
CA GLY A 215 -0.53 -4.28 -4.01
C GLY A 215 -1.24 -3.46 -2.94
N CYS A 216 -2.26 -2.67 -3.34
CA CYS A 216 -3.07 -1.89 -2.41
C CYS A 216 -3.75 -2.79 -1.37
N THR A 217 -4.31 -3.93 -1.79
CA THR A 217 -4.94 -4.90 -0.89
C THR A 217 -3.94 -5.47 0.13
N LEU A 218 -2.70 -5.78 -0.31
CA LEU A 218 -1.66 -6.30 0.58
C LEU A 218 -1.23 -5.27 1.63
N SER A 219 -0.86 -4.06 1.19
CA SER A 219 -0.42 -3.00 2.11
C SER A 219 -1.52 -2.58 3.08
N SER A 220 -2.78 -2.55 2.63
CA SER A 220 -3.95 -2.27 3.48
C SER A 220 -4.25 -3.40 4.46
N ALA A 221 -4.07 -4.67 4.06
CA ALA A 221 -4.22 -5.80 4.96
C ALA A 221 -3.10 -5.84 6.02
N ILE A 222 -1.86 -5.44 5.67
CA ILE A 222 -0.77 -5.27 6.64
C ILE A 222 -1.14 -4.19 7.65
N ALA A 223 -1.54 -2.99 7.19
CA ALA A 223 -1.97 -1.90 8.06
C ALA A 223 -3.15 -2.32 8.96
N SER A 224 -4.11 -3.06 8.41
CA SER A 224 -5.25 -3.61 9.18
C SER A 224 -4.80 -4.52 10.32
N ASN A 225 -3.87 -5.43 10.05
CA ASN A 225 -3.39 -6.37 11.06
C ASN A 225 -2.52 -5.67 12.13
N LEU A 226 -1.76 -4.63 11.76
CA LEU A 226 -1.05 -3.77 12.73
C LEU A 226 -2.04 -3.00 13.61
N ALA A 227 -3.10 -2.41 13.03
CA ALA A 227 -4.15 -1.73 13.77
C ALA A 227 -4.88 -2.65 14.78
N LEU A 228 -4.94 -3.96 14.47
CA LEU A 228 -5.49 -5.01 15.34
C LEU A 228 -4.47 -5.55 16.37
N GLY A 229 -3.27 -4.95 16.45
CA GLY A 229 -2.26 -5.24 17.48
C GLY A 229 -1.30 -6.40 17.17
N LYS A 230 -1.24 -6.89 15.91
CA LYS A 230 -0.21 -7.87 15.54
C LYS A 230 1.15 -7.19 15.43
N ASP A 231 2.21 -7.95 15.69
CA ASP A 231 3.58 -7.55 15.35
C ASP A 231 3.78 -7.48 13.83
N LYS A 232 4.89 -6.89 13.38
CA LYS A 232 5.17 -6.67 11.97
C LYS A 232 5.17 -7.98 11.15
N LEU A 233 5.85 -9.02 11.64
CA LEU A 233 5.93 -10.30 10.93
C LEU A 233 4.57 -11.00 10.87
N GLY A 234 3.84 -11.02 11.97
CA GLY A 234 2.48 -11.56 12.04
C GLY A 234 1.51 -10.83 11.15
N ALA A 235 1.60 -9.48 11.07
CA ALA A 235 0.79 -8.66 10.20
C ALA A 235 1.06 -8.97 8.72
N VAL A 236 2.35 -9.09 8.33
CA VAL A 236 2.75 -9.43 6.96
C VAL A 236 2.28 -10.83 6.56
N LYS A 237 2.48 -11.84 7.42
CA LYS A 237 2.02 -13.21 7.16
C LYS A 237 0.50 -13.30 6.98
N ALA A 238 -0.26 -12.67 7.89
CA ALA A 238 -1.73 -12.66 7.80
C ALA A 238 -2.23 -11.90 6.56
N ALA A 239 -1.59 -10.80 6.18
CA ALA A 239 -1.93 -10.05 4.97
C ALA A 239 -1.64 -10.86 3.70
N LYS A 240 -0.51 -11.58 3.66
CA LYS A 240 -0.15 -12.45 2.53
C LYS A 240 -1.18 -13.57 2.33
N GLU A 241 -1.61 -14.21 3.42
CA GLU A 241 -2.68 -15.22 3.39
C GLU A 241 -4.01 -14.63 2.89
N TYR A 242 -4.39 -13.45 3.40
CA TYR A 242 -5.61 -12.77 2.98
C TYR A 242 -5.57 -12.42 1.49
N VAL A 243 -4.47 -11.86 1.00
CA VAL A 243 -4.33 -11.50 -0.43
C VAL A 243 -4.33 -12.73 -1.32
N PHE A 244 -3.71 -13.83 -0.90
CA PHE A 244 -3.78 -15.10 -1.64
C PHE A 244 -5.24 -15.55 -1.81
N GLY A 245 -6.05 -15.52 -0.76
CA GLY A 245 -7.48 -15.82 -0.84
C GLY A 245 -8.24 -14.83 -1.73
N ALA A 246 -7.95 -13.54 -1.63
CA ALA A 246 -8.59 -12.50 -2.45
C ALA A 246 -8.28 -12.65 -3.96
N ILE A 247 -7.07 -13.14 -4.32
CA ILE A 247 -6.70 -13.46 -5.71
C ILE A 247 -7.34 -14.76 -6.16
N LEU A 248 -7.33 -15.79 -5.32
CA LEU A 248 -7.93 -17.10 -5.64
C LEU A 248 -9.41 -16.98 -5.99
N HIS A 249 -10.12 -16.07 -5.32
CA HIS A 249 -11.54 -15.77 -5.54
C HIS A 249 -11.74 -14.47 -6.34
N SER A 250 -10.75 -14.05 -7.13
CA SER A 250 -10.79 -12.80 -7.88
C SER A 250 -11.99 -12.70 -8.83
N LEU A 251 -12.39 -11.48 -9.14
CA LEU A 251 -13.62 -11.20 -9.88
C LEU A 251 -13.33 -10.96 -11.36
N SER A 252 -14.00 -11.71 -12.24
CA SER A 252 -13.93 -11.49 -13.70
C SER A 252 -14.84 -10.34 -14.13
N LEU A 253 -14.48 -9.12 -13.70
CA LEU A 253 -15.21 -7.90 -14.03
C LEU A 253 -14.41 -7.05 -15.03
N GLY A 254 -15.10 -6.48 -15.99
CA GLY A 254 -14.50 -5.63 -17.02
C GLY A 254 -13.79 -6.39 -18.12
N LYS A 255 -13.16 -5.65 -19.05
CA LYS A 255 -12.51 -6.19 -20.25
C LYS A 255 -11.00 -6.47 -20.05
N GLY A 256 -10.39 -5.85 -19.04
CA GLY A 256 -8.97 -5.94 -18.73
C GLY A 256 -8.65 -6.83 -17.53
N CYS A 257 -7.72 -6.36 -16.69
CA CYS A 257 -7.34 -6.99 -15.43
C CYS A 257 -8.46 -6.81 -14.40
N GLY A 258 -9.21 -7.86 -14.07
CA GLY A 258 -10.26 -7.80 -13.05
C GLY A 258 -9.69 -7.59 -11.64
N PRO A 259 -10.50 -7.11 -10.69
CA PRO A 259 -10.07 -6.85 -9.32
C PRO A 259 -9.99 -8.12 -8.48
N THR A 260 -9.22 -8.05 -7.40
CA THR A 260 -9.25 -9.03 -6.31
C THR A 260 -10.60 -8.98 -5.59
N ASN A 261 -11.01 -10.10 -4.96
CA ASN A 261 -12.22 -10.15 -4.15
C ASN A 261 -11.89 -9.87 -2.68
N HIS A 262 -12.10 -8.62 -2.24
CA HIS A 262 -11.83 -8.22 -0.87
C HIS A 262 -12.74 -8.90 0.16
N PHE A 263 -13.90 -9.41 -0.25
CA PHE A 263 -14.94 -9.95 0.61
C PHE A 263 -15.09 -11.48 0.52
N TYR A 264 -14.07 -12.19 0.06
CA TYR A 264 -14.15 -13.64 -0.16
C TYR A 264 -14.38 -14.50 1.09
N LYS A 265 -14.24 -13.89 2.27
CA LYS A 265 -14.53 -14.54 3.58
C LYS A 265 -15.88 -14.15 4.17
N LEU A 266 -16.67 -13.28 3.51
CA LEU A 266 -17.99 -12.84 3.96
C LEU A 266 -19.10 -13.68 3.31
#